data_1ce806c6318ab898665ff61b6035d50e
#
_entry.id   1ce806c6318ab898665ff61b6035d50e
#
_cell.length_a   1.000
_cell.length_b   1.000
_cell.length_c   1.000
_cell.angle_alpha   90.00
_cell.angle_beta   90.00
_cell.angle_gamma   90.00
#
_symmetry.space_group_name_H-M   'P 1'
#
loop_
_entity.id
_entity.type
_entity.pdbx_description
1 polymer ?
#
loop_
_entity_poly.entity_id
_entity_poly.type
_entity_poly.pdbx_seq_one_letter_code
_entity_poly.pdbx_strand_id
1 'polypeptide(L)'
;MKLTTVFAAAALAATALLSGCGSADDTTRSEPATPGAYADVNGLHMYYEVHGGPTQQPPLVLLHGALSGIGTDFGQLIPELSKTRQVIAVEQQAHGRTADIDRPLRTPQMAEDTVALLRTLGVQRADVLGYSMGAGVALQISLNHPDLVRKQILAAGGLDASAMHPGLLDGIADLKPEHLHGSPFHDDYLKNAPRPEDFPRLVERVREHDQNAIPAVSADAARQLEAPTLTVIGDSDIVRPEHAVEMFRLFGGGIMGDTPEGLPNSQLAILPGTSHITLVHRPELLLPMIPAFLDAPIKDAR
;
A
#
# COMPACT_ATOMS: atom_id res chain seq x y z
N MET A 1 -4.23 19.53 20.74
CA MET A 1 -5.29 19.34 19.74
C MET A 1 -5.54 17.84 19.71
N LYS A 2 -6.75 17.36 19.96
CA LYS A 2 -6.98 15.91 20.08
C LYS A 2 -6.90 15.26 18.71
N LEU A 3 -6.23 14.12 18.60
CA LEU A 3 -5.99 13.39 17.34
C LEU A 3 -7.27 13.04 16.56
N THR A 4 -8.39 12.93 17.27
CA THR A 4 -9.73 12.76 16.69
C THR A 4 -10.12 13.85 15.69
N THR A 5 -9.51 15.04 15.79
CA THR A 5 -9.76 16.16 14.85
C THR A 5 -8.92 16.00 13.57
N VAL A 6 -7.81 15.26 13.59
CA VAL A 6 -6.90 15.09 12.44
C VAL A 6 -7.54 14.16 11.40
N PHE A 7 -8.14 13.05 11.83
CA PHE A 7 -8.81 12.12 10.91
C PHE A 7 -10.10 12.71 10.31
N ALA A 8 -10.87 13.50 11.09
CA ALA A 8 -12.07 14.15 10.59
C ALA A 8 -11.78 15.33 9.65
N ALA A 9 -10.70 16.08 9.86
CA ALA A 9 -10.33 17.22 9.01
C ALA A 9 -9.77 16.78 7.65
N ALA A 10 -9.08 15.63 7.58
CA ALA A 10 -8.57 15.09 6.32
C ALA A 10 -9.69 14.57 5.40
N ALA A 11 -10.81 14.09 5.97
CA ALA A 11 -11.97 13.66 5.21
C ALA A 11 -12.71 14.83 4.52
N LEU A 12 -12.69 16.04 5.10
CA LEU A 12 -13.35 17.23 4.53
C LEU A 12 -12.55 17.93 3.43
N ALA A 13 -11.23 17.79 3.40
CA ALA A 13 -10.39 18.44 2.39
C ALA A 13 -10.47 17.79 0.99
N ALA A 14 -10.89 16.53 0.91
CA ALA A 14 -11.02 15.80 -0.37
C ALA A 14 -12.27 16.19 -1.19
N THR A 15 -13.25 16.87 -0.60
CA THR A 15 -14.52 17.23 -1.28
C THR A 15 -14.53 18.60 -1.97
N ALA A 16 -13.50 19.43 -1.80
CA ALA A 16 -13.50 20.82 -2.30
C ALA A 16 -12.91 21.03 -3.71
N LEU A 17 -12.45 20.01 -4.42
CA LEU A 17 -11.78 20.13 -5.72
C LEU A 17 -12.56 19.60 -6.94
N LEU A 18 -13.86 19.34 -6.83
CA LEU A 18 -14.68 18.79 -7.93
C LEU A 18 -15.74 19.77 -8.46
N SER A 19 -15.48 21.08 -8.49
CA SER A 19 -16.37 22.05 -9.14
C SER A 19 -15.62 22.85 -10.20
N GLY A 20 -15.48 22.26 -11.38
CA GLY A 20 -15.03 22.92 -12.61
C GLY A 20 -15.85 22.39 -13.77
N CYS A 21 -16.90 23.11 -14.17
CA CYS A 21 -17.72 22.84 -15.36
C CYS A 21 -16.90 22.93 -16.65
N GLY A 22 -16.98 21.89 -17.46
CA GLY A 22 -16.58 21.90 -18.85
C GLY A 22 -17.38 20.84 -19.60
N SER A 23 -18.40 21.28 -20.32
CA SER A 23 -19.20 20.45 -21.21
C SER A 23 -18.40 20.10 -22.46
N ALA A 24 -18.37 18.87 -22.88
CA ALA A 24 -18.65 18.39 -24.24
C ALA A 24 -18.07 17.02 -24.53
N ASP A 25 -18.89 16.26 -25.17
CA ASP A 25 -18.70 15.05 -25.97
C ASP A 25 -18.36 13.73 -25.24
N ASP A 26 -19.48 13.08 -25.03
CA ASP A 26 -19.69 11.70 -24.63
C ASP A 26 -19.26 10.75 -25.79
N THR A 27 -18.03 10.25 -25.71
CA THR A 27 -17.68 8.95 -26.23
C THR A 27 -16.86 8.22 -25.18
N THR A 28 -17.50 7.95 -24.05
CA THR A 28 -16.99 7.02 -23.04
C THR A 28 -16.96 5.63 -23.67
N ARG A 29 -15.82 5.27 -24.24
CA ARG A 29 -15.41 3.89 -24.34
C ARG A 29 -15.18 3.42 -22.91
N SER A 30 -16.23 2.91 -22.26
CA SER A 30 -16.06 2.16 -21.02
C SER A 30 -15.14 0.98 -21.36
N GLU A 31 -13.90 1.02 -20.87
CA GLU A 31 -13.10 -0.21 -20.82
C GLU A 31 -13.94 -1.26 -20.08
N PRO A 32 -14.00 -2.50 -20.57
CA PRO A 32 -14.72 -3.54 -19.87
C PRO A 32 -14.11 -3.64 -18.48
N ALA A 33 -14.91 -3.35 -17.46
CA ALA A 33 -14.53 -3.57 -16.09
C ALA A 33 -14.07 -5.02 -15.99
N THR A 34 -12.78 -5.24 -15.72
CA THR A 34 -12.28 -6.59 -15.48
C THR A 34 -12.98 -7.05 -14.20
N PRO A 35 -13.86 -8.04 -14.24
CA PRO A 35 -14.57 -8.46 -13.05
C PRO A 35 -13.52 -8.93 -12.04
N GLY A 36 -13.58 -8.42 -10.82
CA GLY A 36 -12.79 -8.95 -9.72
C GLY A 36 -13.12 -10.41 -9.51
N ALA A 37 -12.21 -11.14 -8.92
CA ALA A 37 -12.36 -12.56 -8.65
C ALA A 37 -12.02 -12.87 -7.18
N TYR A 38 -12.34 -14.09 -6.76
CA TYR A 38 -11.99 -14.59 -5.44
C TYR A 38 -11.11 -15.82 -5.55
N ALA A 39 -10.26 -16.02 -4.56
CA ALA A 39 -9.49 -17.23 -4.36
C ALA A 39 -9.58 -17.67 -2.89
N ASP A 40 -9.70 -18.97 -2.67
CA ASP A 40 -9.67 -19.55 -1.34
C ASP A 40 -8.22 -19.79 -0.93
N VAL A 41 -7.73 -19.01 0.04
CA VAL A 41 -6.35 -19.05 0.52
C VAL A 41 -6.33 -19.04 2.05
N ASN A 42 -5.69 -20.01 2.67
CA ASN A 42 -5.51 -20.09 4.12
C ASN A 42 -6.82 -19.91 4.93
N GLY A 43 -7.96 -20.37 4.40
CA GLY A 43 -9.29 -20.22 5.00
C GLY A 43 -9.97 -18.86 4.74
N LEU A 44 -9.37 -18.01 3.93
CA LEU A 44 -9.90 -16.73 3.52
C LEU A 44 -10.43 -16.81 2.09
N HIS A 45 -11.64 -16.30 1.84
CA HIS A 45 -12.18 -16.06 0.50
C HIS A 45 -11.74 -14.67 0.04
N MET A 46 -10.53 -14.60 -0.54
CA MET A 46 -9.79 -13.38 -0.79
C MET A 46 -10.14 -12.78 -2.14
N TYR A 47 -10.58 -11.53 -2.15
CA TYR A 47 -10.87 -10.78 -3.37
C TYR A 47 -9.60 -10.17 -3.97
N TYR A 48 -9.53 -10.21 -5.30
CA TYR A 48 -8.49 -9.57 -6.06
C TYR A 48 -9.00 -9.10 -7.43
N GLU A 49 -8.29 -8.16 -8.02
CA GLU A 49 -8.53 -7.66 -9.37
C GLU A 49 -7.27 -7.84 -10.21
N VAL A 50 -7.45 -8.19 -11.50
CA VAL A 50 -6.35 -8.25 -12.46
C VAL A 50 -6.64 -7.25 -13.58
N HIS A 51 -5.75 -6.27 -13.73
CA HIS A 51 -5.85 -5.22 -14.73
C HIS A 51 -4.68 -5.31 -15.72
N GLY A 52 -4.95 -5.00 -16.99
CA GLY A 52 -3.99 -5.18 -18.07
C GLY A 52 -3.75 -6.65 -18.41
N GLY A 53 -3.09 -6.88 -19.53
CA GLY A 53 -2.71 -8.23 -19.98
C GLY A 53 -1.31 -8.63 -19.52
N PRO A 54 -0.97 -9.92 -19.69
CA PRO A 54 0.40 -10.38 -19.49
C PRO A 54 1.36 -9.62 -20.41
N THR A 55 2.49 -9.20 -19.88
CA THR A 55 3.56 -8.53 -20.63
C THR A 55 4.89 -9.26 -20.39
N GLN A 56 5.97 -8.78 -20.98
CA GLN A 56 7.31 -9.25 -20.66
C GLN A 56 7.79 -8.77 -19.27
N GLN A 57 7.14 -7.75 -18.72
CA GLN A 57 7.42 -7.25 -17.38
C GLN A 57 6.74 -8.12 -16.33
N PRO A 58 7.36 -8.34 -15.17
CA PRO A 58 6.68 -8.96 -14.03
C PRO A 58 5.41 -8.20 -13.65
N PRO A 59 4.36 -8.90 -13.17
CA PRO A 59 3.18 -8.24 -12.68
C PRO A 59 3.50 -7.35 -11.49
N LEU A 60 2.73 -6.26 -11.32
CA LEU A 60 2.79 -5.40 -10.15
C LEU A 60 1.66 -5.76 -9.20
N VAL A 61 1.99 -6.19 -8.00
CA VAL A 61 1.05 -6.45 -6.92
C VAL A 61 0.82 -5.17 -6.12
N LEU A 62 -0.44 -4.80 -5.88
CA LEU A 62 -0.83 -3.63 -5.09
C LEU A 62 -1.49 -4.06 -3.79
N LEU A 63 -0.98 -3.55 -2.66
CA LEU A 63 -1.41 -3.86 -1.30
C LEU A 63 -1.83 -2.56 -0.59
N HIS A 64 -3.12 -2.44 -0.31
CA HIS A 64 -3.73 -1.23 0.24
C HIS A 64 -3.42 -0.98 1.72
N GLY A 65 -3.71 0.22 2.19
CA GLY A 65 -3.60 0.63 3.59
C GLY A 65 -4.73 0.10 4.47
N ALA A 66 -4.62 0.35 5.77
CA ALA A 66 -5.68 0.01 6.72
C ALA A 66 -6.94 0.83 6.46
N LEU A 67 -8.11 0.25 6.74
CA LEU A 67 -9.45 0.84 6.57
C LEU A 67 -9.85 1.13 5.11
N SER A 68 -8.96 0.95 4.15
CA SER A 68 -9.19 1.24 2.73
C SER A 68 -9.36 -0.04 1.89
N GLY A 69 -9.44 0.11 0.59
CA GLY A 69 -9.53 -0.97 -0.39
C GLY A 69 -8.84 -0.60 -1.70
N ILE A 70 -8.96 -1.46 -2.71
CA ILE A 70 -8.33 -1.26 -4.02
C ILE A 70 -8.75 0.08 -4.63
N GLY A 71 -10.06 0.37 -4.63
CA GLY A 71 -10.60 1.57 -5.26
C GLY A 71 -10.16 2.85 -4.55
N THR A 72 -10.16 2.84 -3.22
CA THR A 72 -9.79 3.99 -2.40
C THR A 72 -8.33 4.39 -2.60
N ASP A 73 -7.42 3.41 -2.55
CA ASP A 73 -5.98 3.72 -2.57
C ASP A 73 -5.39 3.77 -3.98
N PHE A 74 -5.86 2.92 -4.88
CA PHE A 74 -5.20 2.72 -6.18
C PHE A 74 -6.07 3.05 -7.40
N GLY A 75 -7.32 3.50 -7.19
CA GLY A 75 -8.25 3.79 -8.28
C GLY A 75 -7.71 4.79 -9.31
N GLN A 76 -6.84 5.73 -8.90
CA GLN A 76 -6.20 6.69 -9.79
C GLN A 76 -4.89 6.19 -10.41
N LEU A 77 -4.25 5.16 -9.83
CA LEU A 77 -2.97 4.62 -10.30
C LEU A 77 -3.14 3.45 -11.25
N ILE A 78 -4.09 2.55 -10.98
CA ILE A 78 -4.34 1.34 -11.76
C ILE A 78 -4.53 1.60 -13.25
N PRO A 79 -5.36 2.56 -13.70
CA PRO A 79 -5.59 2.79 -15.13
C PRO A 79 -4.31 3.12 -15.91
N GLU A 80 -3.37 3.83 -15.27
CA GLU A 80 -2.12 4.20 -15.92
C GLU A 80 -1.08 3.08 -15.83
N LEU A 81 -0.93 2.45 -14.67
CA LEU A 81 0.04 1.37 -14.46
C LEU A 81 -0.30 0.13 -15.31
N SER A 82 -1.59 -0.17 -15.48
CA SER A 82 -2.05 -1.33 -16.26
C SER A 82 -1.85 -1.20 -17.77
N LYS A 83 -1.51 0.00 -18.29
CA LYS A 83 -1.17 0.20 -19.71
C LYS A 83 0.13 -0.50 -20.11
N THR A 84 1.07 -0.65 -19.19
CA THR A 84 2.43 -1.14 -19.48
C THR A 84 2.77 -2.47 -18.82
N ARG A 85 2.01 -2.90 -17.84
CA ARG A 85 2.22 -4.15 -17.09
C ARG A 85 0.92 -4.70 -16.54
N GLN A 86 0.87 -5.99 -16.27
CA GLN A 86 -0.22 -6.57 -15.52
C GLN A 86 -0.18 -6.05 -14.07
N VAL A 87 -1.33 -5.63 -13.55
CA VAL A 87 -1.51 -5.20 -12.16
C VAL A 87 -2.44 -6.18 -11.46
N ILE A 88 -2.01 -6.69 -10.32
CA ILE A 88 -2.80 -7.56 -9.43
C ILE A 88 -3.04 -6.78 -8.14
N ALA A 89 -4.26 -6.31 -7.94
CA ALA A 89 -4.66 -5.59 -6.74
C ALA A 89 -5.41 -6.53 -5.79
N VAL A 90 -5.10 -6.49 -4.50
CA VAL A 90 -5.55 -7.47 -3.52
C VAL A 90 -6.25 -6.77 -2.36
N GLU A 91 -7.40 -7.28 -1.91
CA GLU A 91 -8.07 -6.83 -0.69
C GLU A 91 -7.77 -7.79 0.46
N GLN A 92 -7.16 -7.26 1.52
CA GLN A 92 -6.74 -8.02 2.71
C GLN A 92 -7.96 -8.40 3.57
N GLN A 93 -7.78 -9.39 4.48
CA GLN A 93 -8.82 -9.81 5.43
C GLN A 93 -9.53 -8.61 6.06
N ALA A 94 -10.85 -8.67 6.18
CA ALA A 94 -11.75 -7.67 6.75
C ALA A 94 -11.89 -6.37 5.92
N HIS A 95 -11.16 -6.20 4.81
CA HIS A 95 -11.19 -4.98 4.00
C HIS A 95 -11.92 -5.20 2.68
N GLY A 96 -12.61 -4.16 2.24
CA GLY A 96 -13.31 -4.15 0.96
C GLY A 96 -14.23 -5.36 0.79
N ARG A 97 -14.03 -6.13 -0.28
CA ARG A 97 -14.85 -7.31 -0.62
C ARG A 97 -14.37 -8.59 0.05
N THR A 98 -13.22 -8.56 0.74
CA THR A 98 -12.72 -9.70 1.52
C THR A 98 -13.28 -9.66 2.93
N ALA A 99 -14.22 -10.57 3.24
CA ALA A 99 -14.84 -10.63 4.56
C ALA A 99 -13.83 -10.93 5.68
N ASP A 100 -14.16 -10.50 6.91
CA ASP A 100 -13.43 -10.93 8.09
C ASP A 100 -13.70 -12.40 8.42
N ILE A 101 -12.72 -13.08 8.96
CA ILE A 101 -12.81 -14.43 9.51
C ILE A 101 -12.36 -14.41 10.98
N ASP A 102 -12.60 -15.51 11.70
CA ASP A 102 -12.29 -15.58 13.14
C ASP A 102 -10.79 -15.80 13.40
N ARG A 103 -10.00 -14.79 13.04
CA ARG A 103 -8.58 -14.66 13.41
C ARG A 103 -8.20 -13.17 13.49
N PRO A 104 -7.22 -12.80 14.33
CA PRO A 104 -6.74 -11.41 14.39
C PRO A 104 -6.03 -11.00 13.09
N LEU A 105 -6.08 -9.71 12.76
CA LEU A 105 -5.23 -9.15 11.71
C LEU A 105 -3.77 -9.17 12.18
N ARG A 106 -2.89 -9.75 11.35
CA ARG A 106 -1.45 -9.76 11.58
C ARG A 106 -0.73 -9.60 10.25
N THR A 107 0.20 -8.66 10.18
CA THR A 107 0.95 -8.38 8.95
C THR A 107 1.64 -9.63 8.38
N PRO A 108 2.32 -10.50 9.16
CA PRO A 108 2.89 -11.73 8.62
C PRO A 108 1.84 -12.68 8.03
N GLN A 109 0.65 -12.77 8.62
CA GLN A 109 -0.42 -13.62 8.10
C GLN A 109 -1.00 -13.06 6.79
N MET A 110 -1.21 -11.74 6.69
CA MET A 110 -1.62 -11.09 5.44
C MET A 110 -0.59 -11.29 4.33
N ALA A 111 0.70 -11.31 4.67
CA ALA A 111 1.77 -11.64 3.74
C ALA A 111 1.63 -13.07 3.21
N GLU A 112 1.44 -14.07 4.08
CA GLU A 112 1.25 -15.47 3.69
C GLU A 112 -0.03 -15.69 2.85
N ASP A 113 -1.11 -14.97 3.16
CA ASP A 113 -2.35 -15.02 2.36
C ASP A 113 -2.12 -14.47 0.95
N THR A 114 -1.42 -13.34 0.86
CA THR A 114 -1.04 -12.75 -0.43
C THR A 114 -0.14 -13.68 -1.24
N VAL A 115 0.87 -14.28 -0.60
CA VAL A 115 1.75 -15.27 -1.25
C VAL A 115 0.97 -16.49 -1.76
N ALA A 116 0.04 -17.00 -0.95
CA ALA A 116 -0.82 -18.12 -1.34
C ALA A 116 -1.70 -17.76 -2.55
N LEU A 117 -2.26 -16.53 -2.57
CA LEU A 117 -3.00 -16.01 -3.72
C LEU A 117 -2.11 -15.96 -4.97
N LEU A 118 -0.93 -15.36 -4.89
CA LEU A 118 -0.03 -15.22 -6.03
C LEU A 118 0.39 -16.59 -6.58
N ARG A 119 0.65 -17.57 -5.72
CA ARG A 119 0.92 -18.95 -6.13
C ARG A 119 -0.27 -19.61 -6.84
N THR A 120 -1.49 -19.38 -6.34
CA THR A 120 -2.72 -19.86 -6.97
C THR A 120 -2.89 -19.26 -8.37
N LEU A 121 -2.50 -18.00 -8.56
CA LEU A 121 -2.52 -17.32 -9.85
C LEU A 121 -1.34 -17.69 -10.77
N GLY A 122 -0.44 -18.57 -10.32
CA GLY A 122 0.74 -19.00 -11.09
C GLY A 122 1.85 -17.95 -11.18
N VAL A 123 1.81 -16.91 -10.34
CA VAL A 123 2.83 -15.86 -10.29
C VAL A 123 4.08 -16.41 -9.62
N GLN A 124 5.17 -16.49 -10.38
CA GLN A 124 6.46 -16.97 -9.87
C GLN A 124 7.31 -15.84 -9.31
N ARG A 125 7.20 -14.63 -9.89
CA ARG A 125 7.94 -13.44 -9.47
C ARG A 125 7.14 -12.19 -9.81
N ALA A 126 7.12 -11.21 -8.91
CA ALA A 126 6.35 -9.97 -9.04
C ALA A 126 7.14 -8.76 -8.53
N ASP A 127 6.73 -7.58 -8.97
CA ASP A 127 7.01 -6.34 -8.25
C ASP A 127 5.88 -6.12 -7.24
N VAL A 128 6.18 -5.49 -6.12
CA VAL A 128 5.18 -5.26 -5.06
C VAL A 128 5.18 -3.78 -4.68
N LEU A 129 4.00 -3.17 -4.68
CA LEU A 129 3.78 -1.84 -4.10
C LEU A 129 2.82 -2.00 -2.93
N GLY A 130 3.29 -1.69 -1.75
CA GLY A 130 2.48 -1.63 -0.55
C GLY A 130 2.38 -0.21 -0.01
N TYR A 131 1.17 0.17 0.42
CA TYR A 131 0.90 1.46 1.05
C TYR A 131 0.50 1.26 2.50
N SER A 132 1.10 2.01 3.44
CA SER A 132 0.76 2.00 4.87
C SER A 132 0.82 0.57 5.44
N MET A 133 -0.28 0.01 5.92
CA MET A 133 -0.38 -1.40 6.33
C MET A 133 0.13 -2.35 5.23
N GLY A 134 -0.25 -2.09 3.98
CA GLY A 134 0.21 -2.86 2.83
C GLY A 134 1.73 -2.77 2.59
N ALA A 135 2.39 -1.68 2.99
CA ALA A 135 3.86 -1.60 2.96
C ALA A 135 4.50 -2.57 3.97
N GLY A 136 3.90 -2.71 5.15
CA GLY A 136 4.31 -3.73 6.11
C GLY A 136 4.14 -5.15 5.54
N VAL A 137 3.02 -5.42 4.86
CA VAL A 137 2.78 -6.70 4.18
C VAL A 137 3.82 -6.94 3.08
N ALA A 138 4.09 -5.95 2.22
CA ALA A 138 5.11 -6.04 1.17
C ALA A 138 6.50 -6.36 1.74
N LEU A 139 6.88 -5.68 2.83
CA LEU A 139 8.16 -5.92 3.51
C LEU A 139 8.25 -7.35 4.06
N GLN A 140 7.18 -7.87 4.67
CA GLN A 140 7.14 -9.25 5.16
C GLN A 140 7.25 -10.27 4.01
N ILE A 141 6.58 -10.03 2.88
CA ILE A 141 6.72 -10.89 1.69
C ILE A 141 8.18 -10.89 1.22
N SER A 142 8.80 -9.72 1.11
CA SER A 142 10.18 -9.60 0.63
C SER A 142 11.20 -10.27 1.55
N LEU A 143 10.99 -10.24 2.86
CA LEU A 143 11.87 -10.88 3.84
C LEU A 143 11.71 -12.40 3.88
N ASN A 144 10.49 -12.90 3.75
CA ASN A 144 10.19 -14.32 3.94
C ASN A 144 10.12 -15.11 2.62
N HIS A 145 9.90 -14.43 1.51
CA HIS A 145 9.79 -14.99 0.16
C HIS A 145 10.60 -14.16 -0.86
N PRO A 146 11.94 -14.04 -0.68
CA PRO A 146 12.78 -13.18 -1.53
C PRO A 146 12.73 -13.57 -3.01
N ASP A 147 12.56 -14.86 -3.31
CA ASP A 147 12.43 -15.33 -4.69
C ASP A 147 11.19 -14.78 -5.42
N LEU A 148 10.13 -14.48 -4.68
CA LEU A 148 8.87 -13.99 -5.23
C LEU A 148 8.94 -12.49 -5.59
N VAL A 149 9.74 -11.70 -4.87
CA VAL A 149 9.78 -10.25 -5.03
C VAL A 149 10.99 -9.84 -5.86
N ARG A 150 10.75 -9.24 -7.03
CA ARG A 150 11.81 -8.68 -7.88
C ARG A 150 12.23 -7.29 -7.41
N LYS A 151 11.27 -6.41 -7.17
CA LYS A 151 11.43 -5.06 -6.62
C LYS A 151 10.25 -4.73 -5.74
N GLN A 152 10.44 -3.83 -4.78
CA GLN A 152 9.34 -3.36 -3.96
C GLN A 152 9.30 -1.84 -3.85
N ILE A 153 8.10 -1.32 -3.62
CA ILE A 153 7.84 0.08 -3.30
C ILE A 153 7.12 0.09 -1.96
N LEU A 154 7.73 0.72 -0.97
CA LEU A 154 7.17 0.88 0.37
C LEU A 154 6.70 2.33 0.52
N ALA A 155 5.42 2.55 0.31
CA ALA A 155 4.79 3.85 0.41
C ALA A 155 4.22 4.04 1.82
N ALA A 156 4.69 5.04 2.55
CA ALA A 156 4.26 5.39 3.91
C ALA A 156 4.32 4.22 4.91
N GLY A 157 5.34 3.38 4.80
CA GLY A 157 5.59 2.24 5.69
C GLY A 157 6.77 2.46 6.63
N GLY A 158 6.90 1.59 7.63
CA GLY A 158 7.99 1.61 8.60
C GLY A 158 8.50 0.20 8.94
N LEU A 159 9.64 0.12 9.63
CA LEU A 159 10.20 -1.13 10.14
C LEU A 159 9.52 -1.59 11.42
N ASP A 160 9.02 -0.67 12.20
CA ASP A 160 8.37 -0.90 13.49
C ASP A 160 7.51 0.31 13.91
N ALA A 161 6.91 0.23 15.09
CA ALA A 161 6.06 1.29 15.64
C ALA A 161 6.78 2.62 15.88
N SER A 162 8.11 2.62 16.02
CA SER A 162 8.90 3.85 16.20
C SER A 162 8.98 4.72 14.93
N ALA A 163 8.58 4.17 13.79
CA ALA A 163 8.44 4.90 12.53
C ALA A 163 7.47 6.08 12.65
N MET A 164 6.46 5.94 13.49
CA MET A 164 5.38 6.91 13.61
C MET A 164 5.74 8.07 14.54
N HIS A 165 5.06 9.19 14.36
CA HIS A 165 5.18 10.31 15.28
C HIS A 165 4.71 9.92 16.69
N PRO A 166 5.39 10.41 17.76
CA PRO A 166 5.00 10.12 19.14
C PRO A 166 3.54 10.47 19.44
N GLY A 167 2.83 9.58 20.14
CA GLY A 167 1.43 9.76 20.52
C GLY A 167 0.41 9.41 19.43
N LEU A 168 0.84 9.03 18.21
CA LEU A 168 -0.09 8.63 17.15
C LEU A 168 -0.82 7.34 17.53
N LEU A 169 -0.11 6.33 17.98
CA LEU A 169 -0.69 5.04 18.37
C LEU A 169 -1.65 5.16 19.57
N ASP A 170 -1.36 6.07 20.51
CA ASP A 170 -2.28 6.39 21.60
C ASP A 170 -3.61 6.96 21.07
N GLY A 171 -3.53 7.81 20.03
CA GLY A 171 -4.72 8.35 19.37
C GLY A 171 -5.49 7.30 18.56
N ILE A 172 -4.82 6.32 17.95
CA ILE A 172 -5.46 5.19 17.28
C ILE A 172 -6.19 4.30 18.30
N ALA A 173 -5.68 4.18 19.53
CA ALA A 173 -6.37 3.47 20.61
C ALA A 173 -7.80 3.99 20.86
N ASP A 174 -7.98 5.29 20.72
CA ASP A 174 -9.27 5.98 20.92
C ASP A 174 -10.14 6.03 19.64
N LEU A 175 -9.68 5.46 18.52
CA LEU A 175 -10.43 5.46 17.28
C LEU A 175 -11.71 4.63 17.42
N LYS A 176 -12.85 5.25 17.05
CA LYS A 176 -14.17 4.62 17.05
C LYS A 176 -14.77 4.67 15.65
N PRO A 177 -15.66 3.72 15.31
CA PRO A 177 -16.34 3.72 14.00
C PRO A 177 -17.02 5.04 13.67
N GLU A 178 -17.64 5.69 14.68
CA GLU A 178 -18.36 6.95 14.50
C GLU A 178 -17.47 8.12 14.04
N HIS A 179 -16.16 8.05 14.34
CA HIS A 179 -15.21 9.07 13.91
C HIS A 179 -14.92 9.01 12.40
N LEU A 180 -15.30 7.90 11.74
CA LEU A 180 -15.06 7.65 10.33
C LEU A 180 -16.34 7.77 9.48
N HIS A 181 -17.52 7.97 10.10
CA HIS A 181 -18.78 8.11 9.36
C HIS A 181 -18.70 9.26 8.34
N GLY A 182 -19.10 8.98 7.09
CA GLY A 182 -19.04 9.92 5.97
C GLY A 182 -17.61 10.19 5.44
N SER A 183 -16.62 9.42 5.90
CA SER A 183 -15.30 9.43 5.29
C SER A 183 -15.26 8.52 4.05
N PRO A 184 -14.32 8.73 3.11
CA PRO A 184 -14.14 7.84 1.97
C PRO A 184 -13.92 6.37 2.37
N PHE A 185 -13.29 6.09 3.50
CA PHE A 185 -13.06 4.74 4.03
C PHE A 185 -14.38 4.05 4.39
N HIS A 186 -15.25 4.76 5.12
CA HIS A 186 -16.55 4.25 5.52
C HIS A 186 -17.46 4.03 4.30
N ASP A 187 -17.53 5.03 3.41
CA ASP A 187 -18.41 4.99 2.24
C ASP A 187 -17.99 3.88 1.26
N ASP A 188 -16.68 3.69 1.05
CA ASP A 188 -16.14 2.60 0.23
C ASP A 188 -16.45 1.23 0.83
N TYR A 189 -16.29 1.08 2.15
CA TYR A 189 -16.62 -0.16 2.83
C TYR A 189 -18.10 -0.50 2.72
N LEU A 190 -19.01 0.46 2.99
CA LEU A 190 -20.45 0.24 2.87
C LEU A 190 -20.86 -0.16 1.45
N LYS A 191 -20.18 0.35 0.45
CA LYS A 191 -20.46 0.06 -0.97
C LYS A 191 -19.98 -1.33 -1.40
N ASN A 192 -18.82 -1.77 -0.89
CA ASN A 192 -18.10 -2.91 -1.46
C ASN A 192 -18.10 -4.15 -0.56
N ALA A 193 -18.22 -3.99 0.76
CA ALA A 193 -18.12 -5.12 1.67
C ALA A 193 -19.31 -6.09 1.53
N PRO A 194 -19.06 -7.40 1.60
CA PRO A 194 -20.13 -8.40 1.58
C PRO A 194 -21.07 -8.30 2.79
N ARG A 195 -20.60 -7.70 3.88
CA ARG A 195 -21.36 -7.41 5.10
C ARG A 195 -21.05 -6.00 5.58
N PRO A 196 -21.75 -4.98 5.04
CA PRO A 196 -21.50 -3.57 5.40
C PRO A 196 -21.62 -3.27 6.90
N GLU A 197 -22.45 -4.03 7.61
CA GLU A 197 -22.62 -3.96 9.07
C GLU A 197 -21.36 -4.33 9.87
N ASP A 198 -20.40 -4.99 9.27
CA ASP A 198 -19.13 -5.36 9.89
C ASP A 198 -18.10 -4.20 9.93
N PHE A 199 -18.42 -3.01 9.45
CA PHE A 199 -17.50 -1.86 9.52
C PHE A 199 -16.95 -1.58 10.94
N PRO A 200 -17.78 -1.61 12.01
CA PRO A 200 -17.25 -1.47 13.37
C PRO A 200 -16.20 -2.52 13.74
N ARG A 201 -16.38 -3.76 13.24
CA ARG A 201 -15.42 -4.84 13.46
C ARG A 201 -14.12 -4.61 12.71
N LEU A 202 -14.18 -4.11 11.48
CA LEU A 202 -12.96 -3.69 10.75
C LEU A 202 -12.18 -2.66 11.55
N VAL A 203 -12.84 -1.61 12.07
CA VAL A 203 -12.18 -0.56 12.87
C VAL A 203 -11.54 -1.17 14.14
N GLU A 204 -12.22 -2.09 14.81
CA GLU A 204 -11.67 -2.80 15.97
C GLU A 204 -10.43 -3.63 15.58
N ARG A 205 -10.50 -4.42 14.50
CA ARG A 205 -9.40 -5.24 14.00
C ARG A 205 -8.17 -4.41 13.64
N VAL A 206 -8.36 -3.26 12.97
CA VAL A 206 -7.27 -2.35 12.63
C VAL A 206 -6.66 -1.74 13.89
N ARG A 207 -7.49 -1.29 14.83
CA ARG A 207 -7.01 -0.76 16.11
C ARG A 207 -6.17 -1.79 16.88
N GLU A 208 -6.64 -3.03 16.99
CA GLU A 208 -5.90 -4.13 17.62
C GLU A 208 -4.58 -4.42 16.91
N HIS A 209 -4.59 -4.40 15.55
CA HIS A 209 -3.40 -4.60 14.74
C HIS A 209 -2.36 -3.50 15.00
N ASP A 210 -2.74 -2.24 14.94
CA ASP A 210 -1.82 -1.11 15.07
C ASP A 210 -1.23 -1.01 16.50
N GLN A 211 -1.99 -1.44 17.49
CA GLN A 211 -1.50 -1.45 18.87
C GLN A 211 -0.60 -2.64 19.22
N ASN A 212 -0.82 -3.81 18.61
CA ASN A 212 -0.25 -5.06 19.14
C ASN A 212 0.45 -5.92 18.08
N ALA A 213 0.27 -5.64 16.80
CA ALA A 213 0.66 -6.54 15.74
C ALA A 213 1.53 -5.91 14.63
N ILE A 214 1.99 -4.66 14.80
CA ILE A 214 2.99 -4.07 13.90
C ILE A 214 4.30 -4.83 14.12
N PRO A 215 4.82 -5.55 13.09
CA PRO A 215 6.05 -6.30 13.24
C PRO A 215 7.23 -5.36 13.48
N ALA A 216 8.12 -5.74 14.38
CA ALA A 216 9.42 -5.09 14.49
C ALA A 216 10.43 -5.82 13.58
N VAL A 217 10.84 -5.16 12.51
CA VAL A 217 11.90 -5.64 11.63
C VAL A 217 13.22 -5.07 12.13
N SER A 218 14.14 -5.95 12.55
CA SER A 218 15.44 -5.51 13.06
C SER A 218 16.29 -4.89 11.94
N ALA A 219 17.22 -4.01 12.32
CA ALA A 219 18.15 -3.41 11.37
C ALA A 219 18.97 -4.48 10.60
N ASP A 220 19.30 -5.61 11.23
CA ASP A 220 20.04 -6.70 10.59
C ASP A 220 19.16 -7.42 9.56
N ALA A 221 17.91 -7.69 9.86
CA ALA A 221 16.97 -8.25 8.88
C ALA A 221 16.73 -7.28 7.72
N ALA A 222 16.59 -5.98 8.00
CA ALA A 222 16.44 -4.96 6.96
C ALA A 222 17.65 -4.90 6.02
N ARG A 223 18.88 -5.06 6.52
CA ARG A 223 20.10 -5.12 5.69
C ARG A 223 20.21 -6.35 4.80
N GLN A 224 19.51 -7.43 5.14
CA GLN A 224 19.48 -8.67 4.35
C GLN A 224 18.44 -8.63 3.23
N LEU A 225 17.70 -7.54 3.11
CA LEU A 225 16.69 -7.39 2.07
C LEU A 225 17.35 -7.37 0.68
N GLU A 226 17.02 -8.36 -0.16
CA GLU A 226 17.60 -8.50 -1.50
C GLU A 226 16.89 -7.64 -2.55
N ALA A 227 15.57 -7.45 -2.39
CA ALA A 227 14.76 -6.71 -3.35
C ALA A 227 15.13 -5.21 -3.36
N PRO A 228 15.53 -4.65 -4.51
CA PRO A 228 15.62 -3.21 -4.67
C PRO A 228 14.37 -2.51 -4.17
N THR A 229 14.54 -1.49 -3.34
CA THR A 229 13.43 -0.85 -2.64
C THR A 229 13.36 0.64 -2.96
N LEU A 230 12.19 1.12 -3.39
CA LEU A 230 11.83 2.53 -3.40
C LEU A 230 11.01 2.84 -2.15
N THR A 231 11.58 3.61 -1.22
CA THR A 231 10.86 4.15 -0.06
C THR A 231 10.22 5.48 -0.45
N VAL A 232 8.91 5.63 -0.22
CA VAL A 232 8.17 6.86 -0.54
C VAL A 232 7.36 7.29 0.67
N ILE A 233 7.48 8.54 1.08
CA ILE A 233 6.63 9.16 2.12
C ILE A 233 6.22 10.58 1.71
N GLY A 234 5.20 11.13 2.35
CA GLY A 234 4.93 12.56 2.32
C GLY A 234 5.84 13.34 3.29
N ASP A 235 6.09 14.62 3.04
CA ASP A 235 6.82 15.48 3.98
C ASP A 235 6.02 15.80 5.26
N SER A 236 4.73 15.53 5.24
CA SER A 236 3.78 15.69 6.35
C SER A 236 3.07 14.36 6.67
N ASP A 237 3.78 13.24 6.53
CA ASP A 237 3.29 11.88 6.77
C ASP A 237 3.20 11.56 8.28
N ILE A 238 2.45 10.51 8.63
CA ILE A 238 2.50 9.91 9.97
C ILE A 238 3.82 9.17 10.23
N VAL A 239 4.48 8.71 9.16
CA VAL A 239 5.84 8.15 9.20
C VAL A 239 6.84 9.29 9.23
N ARG A 240 7.73 9.28 10.22
CA ARG A 240 8.75 10.32 10.39
C ARG A 240 9.77 10.29 9.24
N PRO A 241 10.13 11.43 8.66
CA PRO A 241 11.15 11.49 7.61
C PRO A 241 12.48 10.86 8.00
N GLU A 242 12.89 10.99 9.27
CA GLU A 242 14.13 10.38 9.78
C GLU A 242 14.10 8.86 9.67
N HIS A 243 12.93 8.24 9.94
CA HIS A 243 12.77 6.80 9.83
C HIS A 243 12.82 6.33 8.36
N ALA A 244 12.21 7.07 7.44
CA ALA A 244 12.31 6.77 6.02
C ALA A 244 13.76 6.85 5.50
N VAL A 245 14.54 7.82 5.99
CA VAL A 245 15.99 7.94 5.70
C VAL A 245 16.76 6.76 6.30
N GLU A 246 16.42 6.33 7.52
CA GLU A 246 17.02 5.16 8.15
C GLU A 246 16.74 3.89 7.32
N MET A 247 15.48 3.62 6.95
CA MET A 247 15.10 2.50 6.09
C MET A 247 15.89 2.50 4.78
N PHE A 248 15.93 3.63 4.10
CA PHE A 248 16.65 3.80 2.85
C PHE A 248 18.13 3.41 2.99
N ARG A 249 18.79 3.81 4.10
CA ARG A 249 20.19 3.46 4.38
C ARG A 249 20.35 1.97 4.69
N LEU A 250 19.44 1.39 5.47
CA LEU A 250 19.45 -0.04 5.78
C LEU A 250 19.30 -0.91 4.52
N PHE A 251 18.50 -0.45 3.56
CA PHE A 251 18.32 -1.11 2.27
C PHE A 251 19.44 -0.84 1.26
N GLY A 252 20.58 -0.30 1.71
CA GLY A 252 21.75 -0.08 0.88
C GLY A 252 21.79 1.25 0.11
N GLY A 253 20.89 2.18 0.41
CA GLY A 253 20.88 3.53 -0.15
C GLY A 253 21.80 4.51 0.60
N GLY A 254 21.79 5.78 0.17
CA GLY A 254 22.52 6.88 0.83
C GLY A 254 24.03 6.85 0.60
N ILE A 255 24.49 6.20 -0.46
CA ILE A 255 25.87 6.24 -0.93
C ILE A 255 26.04 7.32 -2.01
N MET A 256 27.28 7.74 -2.25
CA MET A 256 27.60 8.70 -3.31
C MET A 256 27.49 8.04 -4.68
N GLY A 257 26.58 8.56 -5.53
CA GLY A 257 26.28 7.99 -6.84
C GLY A 257 27.22 8.42 -7.97
N ASP A 258 28.00 9.50 -7.78
CA ASP A 258 28.95 10.02 -8.77
C ASP A 258 30.31 9.31 -8.67
N THR A 259 30.25 8.01 -8.58
CA THR A 259 31.41 7.09 -8.54
C THR A 259 31.29 6.06 -9.66
N PRO A 260 32.36 5.32 -10.00
CA PRO A 260 32.27 4.23 -10.98
C PRO A 260 31.19 3.18 -10.66
N GLU A 261 30.84 3.02 -9.39
CA GLU A 261 29.78 2.14 -8.91
C GLU A 261 28.38 2.68 -9.28
N GLY A 262 28.25 4.02 -9.39
CA GLY A 262 27.00 4.71 -9.71
C GLY A 262 25.92 4.60 -8.62
N LEU A 263 24.67 4.84 -8.99
CA LEU A 263 23.53 4.85 -8.08
C LEU A 263 23.25 3.46 -7.48
N PRO A 264 22.84 3.37 -6.19
CA PRO A 264 22.38 2.12 -5.58
C PRO A 264 21.05 1.64 -6.18
N ASN A 265 20.72 0.36 -5.92
CA ASN A 265 19.42 -0.19 -6.32
C ASN A 265 18.26 0.40 -5.51
N SER A 266 18.50 0.80 -4.25
CA SER A 266 17.47 1.39 -3.38
C SER A 266 17.37 2.90 -3.57
N GLN A 267 16.16 3.42 -3.50
CA GLN A 267 15.83 4.83 -3.74
C GLN A 267 14.92 5.39 -2.63
N LEU A 268 14.93 6.71 -2.47
CA LEU A 268 14.09 7.43 -1.50
C LEU A 268 13.42 8.61 -2.18
N ALA A 269 12.11 8.78 -1.93
CA ALA A 269 11.35 9.95 -2.29
C ALA A 269 10.59 10.48 -1.05
N ILE A 270 10.74 11.78 -0.78
CA ILE A 270 9.91 12.51 0.19
C ILE A 270 9.12 13.53 -0.60
N LEU A 271 7.80 13.35 -0.68
CA LEU A 271 6.93 14.13 -1.55
C LEU A 271 6.51 15.43 -0.88
N PRO A 272 6.75 16.59 -1.52
CA PRO A 272 6.41 17.87 -0.93
C PRO A 272 4.90 18.08 -0.84
N GLY A 273 4.44 18.73 0.27
CA GLY A 273 3.05 19.07 0.50
C GLY A 273 2.12 17.85 0.52
N THR A 274 2.61 16.72 1.01
CA THR A 274 1.92 15.44 0.95
C THR A 274 1.82 14.83 2.35
N SER A 275 0.59 14.47 2.75
CA SER A 275 0.32 13.76 4.01
C SER A 275 0.20 12.26 3.77
N HIS A 276 0.06 11.50 4.86
CA HIS A 276 -0.21 10.05 4.80
C HIS A 276 -1.37 9.72 3.85
N ILE A 277 -2.54 10.28 4.11
CA ILE A 277 -3.75 9.98 3.34
C ILE A 277 -3.65 10.48 1.90
N THR A 278 -3.07 11.66 1.68
CA THR A 278 -3.00 12.24 0.34
C THR A 278 -1.94 11.60 -0.55
N LEU A 279 -1.02 10.79 -0.01
CA LEU A 279 0.10 10.23 -0.75
C LEU A 279 -0.35 9.44 -1.99
N VAL A 280 -1.26 8.50 -1.82
CA VAL A 280 -1.77 7.66 -2.93
C VAL A 280 -2.70 8.40 -3.89
N HIS A 281 -3.15 9.61 -3.51
CA HIS A 281 -3.95 10.52 -4.31
C HIS A 281 -3.13 11.58 -5.06
N ARG A 282 -1.83 11.35 -5.22
CA ARG A 282 -0.89 12.22 -5.97
C ARG A 282 -0.33 11.49 -7.19
N PRO A 283 -1.20 11.04 -8.15
CA PRO A 283 -0.75 10.30 -9.33
C PRO A 283 0.29 11.10 -10.15
N GLU A 284 0.20 12.43 -10.17
CA GLU A 284 1.15 13.31 -10.86
C GLU A 284 2.58 13.26 -10.28
N LEU A 285 2.73 12.85 -9.01
CA LEU A 285 4.04 12.65 -8.38
C LEU A 285 4.48 11.18 -8.42
N LEU A 286 3.54 10.24 -8.28
CA LEU A 286 3.84 8.82 -8.19
C LEU A 286 4.07 8.17 -9.57
N LEU A 287 3.24 8.46 -10.55
CA LEU A 287 3.31 7.83 -11.88
C LEU A 287 4.62 8.09 -12.63
N PRO A 288 5.31 9.23 -12.50
CA PRO A 288 6.65 9.37 -13.08
C PRO A 288 7.72 8.51 -12.40
N MET A 289 7.58 8.21 -11.09
CA MET A 289 8.60 7.49 -10.32
C MET A 289 8.41 5.97 -10.36
N ILE A 290 7.17 5.50 -10.22
CA ILE A 290 6.88 4.05 -10.10
C ILE A 290 7.39 3.27 -11.31
N PRO A 291 6.98 3.56 -12.57
CA PRO A 291 7.50 2.84 -13.73
C PRO A 291 9.01 3.03 -13.91
N ALA A 292 9.52 4.24 -13.70
CA ALA A 292 10.95 4.52 -13.85
C ALA A 292 11.80 3.66 -12.91
N PHE A 293 11.36 3.49 -11.65
CA PHE A 293 12.02 2.59 -10.68
C PHE A 293 11.88 1.12 -11.09
N LEU A 294 10.67 0.68 -11.43
CA LEU A 294 10.42 -0.73 -11.74
C LEU A 294 11.13 -1.18 -13.02
N ASP A 295 11.25 -0.32 -14.03
CA ASP A 295 11.87 -0.64 -15.32
C ASP A 295 13.39 -0.47 -15.33
N ALA A 296 13.97 0.23 -14.36
CA ALA A 296 15.42 0.35 -14.23
C ALA A 296 16.08 -1.03 -14.06
N PRO A 297 17.27 -1.28 -14.66
CA PRO A 297 18.00 -2.52 -14.45
C PRO A 297 18.38 -2.69 -12.98
N ILE A 298 18.37 -3.93 -12.50
CA ILE A 298 18.91 -4.29 -11.19
C ILE A 298 20.41 -4.47 -11.36
N LYS A 299 21.19 -3.78 -10.54
CA LYS A 299 22.64 -3.97 -10.48
C LYS A 299 22.94 -5.19 -9.64
N ASP A 300 23.89 -6.00 -10.06
CA ASP A 300 24.34 -7.15 -9.29
C ASP A 300 24.79 -6.72 -7.89
N ALA A 301 24.37 -7.47 -6.88
CA ALA A 301 24.89 -7.32 -5.52
C ALA A 301 26.39 -7.64 -5.54
N ARG A 302 27.19 -6.76 -4.98
CA ARG A 302 28.63 -6.97 -4.84
C ARG A 302 28.95 -7.65 -3.54
#